data_e4a77ca70b066c94aa34a73050109cc9
#
_entry.id   e4a77ca70b066c94aa34a73050109cc9
#
_cell.length_a   1.000
_cell.length_b   1.000
_cell.length_c   1.000
_cell.angle_alpha   90.00
_cell.angle_beta   90.00
_cell.angle_gamma   90.00
#
_symmetry.space_group_name_H-M   'P 1'
#
loop_
_entity.id
_entity.type
_entity.pdbx_description
1 polymer ?
#
loop_
_entity_poly.entity_id
_entity_poly.type
_entity_poly.pdbx_seq_one_letter_code
_entity_poly.pdbx_strand_id
1 'polypeptide(L)'
;MVKHIDPDNTLLKMPSLKAVKSFVAAAKYQSFTRAAEALCVTQAAISRQIRELEAYLGVELFRRVGRAVELTEAGSAFFDAAQLSFVNISQAAKRVGAYKAGKSELTLCCSAAFAALWLSPKLPGFFSQNQDIDLNLISTQNFLSMEPGVTPDIFITKFSSVQSGYRNYPLFHDVIFPVCTPQYRDEHPELATLEGLRDSALLNLSPYGRSQVAEHVDWSVWLAFHDTDIEKRPHDRPHVFSANDYNVVINMALANQGVALGWSQLVAELIESGALVRPIQKEVVHKDSQHYLAFREDRANDHACCKLRDWLLSYFT
;
A
#
# COMPACT_ATOMS: atom_id res chain seq x y z
N MET A 1 -26.71 -24.44 17.61
CA MET A 1 -26.13 -23.29 18.34
C MET A 1 -26.16 -22.11 17.42
N VAL A 2 -27.07 -21.16 17.60
CA VAL A 2 -27.18 -19.95 16.80
C VAL A 2 -25.96 -19.05 17.21
N LYS A 3 -25.02 -18.78 16.31
CA LYS A 3 -23.95 -17.81 16.57
C LYS A 3 -24.61 -16.45 16.82
N HIS A 4 -24.49 -15.92 18.02
CA HIS A 4 -24.83 -14.54 18.34
C HIS A 4 -23.91 -13.66 17.47
N ILE A 5 -24.49 -13.05 16.44
CA ILE A 5 -23.79 -12.04 15.62
C ILE A 5 -24.05 -10.73 16.34
N ASP A 6 -22.98 -10.10 16.84
CA ASP A 6 -23.05 -8.74 17.36
C ASP A 6 -23.55 -7.82 16.23
N PRO A 7 -24.57 -7.00 16.47
CA PRO A 7 -25.08 -6.10 15.44
C PRO A 7 -24.01 -5.10 15.03
N ASP A 8 -23.76 -5.00 13.70
CA ASP A 8 -22.85 -3.99 13.15
C ASP A 8 -23.42 -2.58 13.41
N ASN A 9 -22.88 -1.91 14.42
CA ASN A 9 -23.30 -0.58 14.83
C ASN A 9 -23.21 0.46 13.69
N THR A 10 -22.33 0.26 12.73
CA THR A 10 -22.17 1.16 11.57
C THR A 10 -23.41 1.08 10.68
N LEU A 11 -23.87 -0.13 10.34
CA LEU A 11 -25.05 -0.33 9.49
C LEU A 11 -26.34 0.10 10.20
N LEU A 12 -26.46 -0.16 11.51
CA LEU A 12 -27.65 0.21 12.29
C LEU A 12 -27.77 1.73 12.49
N LYS A 13 -26.64 2.44 12.53
CA LYS A 13 -26.59 3.90 12.74
C LYS A 13 -26.32 4.66 11.43
N MET A 14 -26.58 4.07 10.28
CA MET A 14 -26.51 4.78 9.00
C MET A 14 -27.84 5.46 8.66
N PRO A 15 -27.80 6.67 8.09
CA PRO A 15 -28.98 7.27 7.48
C PRO A 15 -29.43 6.46 6.26
N SER A 16 -30.69 6.61 5.87
CA SER A 16 -31.23 5.95 4.68
C SER A 16 -30.41 6.29 3.43
N LEU A 17 -29.80 5.30 2.76
CA LEU A 17 -29.04 5.51 1.52
C LEU A 17 -29.87 6.22 0.43
N LYS A 18 -31.20 6.03 0.44
CA LYS A 18 -32.12 6.70 -0.48
C LYS A 18 -32.18 8.19 -0.18
N ALA A 19 -32.22 8.56 1.11
CA ALA A 19 -32.22 9.96 1.54
C ALA A 19 -30.86 10.63 1.23
N VAL A 20 -29.76 9.93 1.49
CA VAL A 20 -28.41 10.42 1.14
C VAL A 20 -28.26 10.61 -0.38
N LYS A 21 -28.76 9.68 -1.20
CA LYS A 21 -28.74 9.80 -2.67
C LYS A 21 -29.53 11.03 -3.15
N SER A 22 -30.68 11.29 -2.56
CA SER A 22 -31.50 12.47 -2.88
C SER A 22 -30.84 13.76 -2.46
N PHE A 23 -30.19 13.79 -1.31
CA PHE A 23 -29.38 14.91 -0.84
C PHE A 23 -28.23 15.21 -1.82
N VAL A 24 -27.42 14.21 -2.19
CA VAL A 24 -26.29 14.39 -3.12
C VAL A 24 -26.78 14.90 -4.48
N ALA A 25 -27.90 14.39 -5.00
CA ALA A 25 -28.47 14.90 -6.24
C ALA A 25 -28.92 16.37 -6.10
N ALA A 26 -29.63 16.70 -5.01
CA ALA A 26 -30.10 18.07 -4.77
C ALA A 26 -28.94 19.07 -4.62
N ALA A 27 -27.88 18.68 -3.94
CA ALA A 27 -26.65 19.47 -3.80
C ALA A 27 -25.95 19.68 -5.15
N LYS A 28 -25.78 18.62 -5.93
CA LYS A 28 -25.12 18.68 -7.25
C LYS A 28 -25.85 19.59 -8.24
N TYR A 29 -27.19 19.52 -8.27
CA TYR A 29 -28.00 20.30 -9.21
C TYR A 29 -28.46 21.66 -8.63
N GLN A 30 -28.20 21.91 -7.35
CA GLN A 30 -28.66 23.12 -6.61
C GLN A 30 -30.17 23.36 -6.79
N SER A 31 -30.94 22.29 -6.97
CA SER A 31 -32.37 22.32 -7.30
C SER A 31 -33.02 20.98 -6.96
N PHE A 32 -34.07 21.03 -6.16
CA PHE A 32 -34.85 19.84 -5.82
C PHE A 32 -35.65 19.31 -7.04
N THR A 33 -36.05 20.19 -7.95
CA THR A 33 -36.74 19.81 -9.18
C THR A 33 -35.80 19.06 -10.13
N ARG A 34 -34.61 19.61 -10.41
CA ARG A 34 -33.60 18.95 -11.25
C ARG A 34 -33.10 17.63 -10.63
N ALA A 35 -32.96 17.59 -9.32
CA ALA A 35 -32.61 16.35 -8.63
C ALA A 35 -33.70 15.27 -8.79
N ALA A 36 -34.98 15.67 -8.73
CA ALA A 36 -36.12 14.78 -8.93
C ALA A 36 -36.15 14.21 -10.38
N GLU A 37 -35.93 15.06 -11.36
CA GLU A 37 -35.82 14.65 -12.78
C GLU A 37 -34.64 13.66 -12.96
N ALA A 38 -33.46 13.99 -12.44
CA ALA A 38 -32.26 13.14 -12.56
C ALA A 38 -32.41 11.78 -11.88
N LEU A 39 -33.21 11.67 -10.82
CA LEU A 39 -33.46 10.43 -10.09
C LEU A 39 -34.78 9.74 -10.49
N CYS A 40 -35.51 10.29 -11.48
CA CYS A 40 -36.82 9.77 -11.93
C CYS A 40 -37.83 9.62 -10.78
N VAL A 41 -37.91 10.63 -9.90
CA VAL A 41 -38.84 10.70 -8.77
C VAL A 41 -39.56 12.05 -8.74
N THR A 42 -40.55 12.21 -7.83
CA THR A 42 -41.22 13.52 -7.65
C THR A 42 -40.40 14.47 -6.78
N GLN A 43 -40.52 15.78 -7.01
CA GLN A 43 -39.87 16.81 -6.17
C GLN A 43 -40.34 16.73 -4.69
N ALA A 44 -41.59 16.34 -4.45
CA ALA A 44 -42.11 16.09 -3.10
C ALA A 44 -41.38 14.94 -2.39
N ALA A 45 -41.01 13.87 -3.14
CA ALA A 45 -40.23 12.75 -2.61
C ALA A 45 -38.81 13.20 -2.23
N ILE A 46 -38.14 13.99 -3.07
CA ILE A 46 -36.82 14.59 -2.74
C ILE A 46 -36.90 15.42 -1.46
N SER A 47 -37.85 16.35 -1.40
CA SER A 47 -38.02 17.20 -0.22
C SER A 47 -38.29 16.42 1.06
N ARG A 48 -39.06 15.32 0.98
CA ARG A 48 -39.32 14.45 2.12
C ARG A 48 -38.08 13.72 2.57
N GLN A 49 -37.34 13.14 1.65
CA GLN A 49 -36.13 12.39 1.94
C GLN A 49 -35.01 13.27 2.52
N ILE A 50 -34.88 14.53 2.06
CA ILE A 50 -33.94 15.50 2.64
C ILE A 50 -34.33 15.85 4.06
N ARG A 51 -35.62 16.12 4.33
CA ARG A 51 -36.11 16.39 5.69
C ARG A 51 -35.90 15.19 6.63
N GLU A 52 -36.11 13.97 6.16
CA GLU A 52 -35.83 12.74 6.91
C GLU A 52 -34.34 12.64 7.26
N LEU A 53 -33.44 13.02 6.33
CA LEU A 53 -32.01 13.02 6.55
C LEU A 53 -31.57 14.10 7.56
N GLU A 54 -32.07 15.34 7.41
CA GLU A 54 -31.81 16.44 8.31
C GLU A 54 -32.32 16.15 9.73
N ALA A 55 -33.51 15.56 9.85
CA ALA A 55 -34.04 15.11 11.13
C ALA A 55 -33.20 14.00 11.79
N TYR A 56 -32.66 13.08 10.98
CA TYR A 56 -31.77 12.04 11.46
C TYR A 56 -30.42 12.60 11.95
N LEU A 57 -29.86 13.57 11.23
CA LEU A 57 -28.57 14.20 11.57
C LEU A 57 -28.72 15.29 12.64
N GLY A 58 -29.92 15.79 12.87
CA GLY A 58 -30.18 16.86 13.82
C GLY A 58 -29.72 18.26 13.37
N VAL A 59 -29.38 18.41 12.08
CA VAL A 59 -28.89 19.68 11.50
C VAL A 59 -29.48 19.91 10.11
N GLU A 60 -29.66 21.19 9.72
CA GLU A 60 -30.05 21.55 8.36
C GLU A 60 -28.82 21.43 7.44
N LEU A 61 -29.03 20.76 6.29
CA LEU A 61 -28.01 20.57 5.26
C LEU A 61 -28.14 21.59 4.14
N PHE A 62 -29.36 22.18 3.98
CA PHE A 62 -29.64 23.22 2.99
C PHE A 62 -30.16 24.50 3.64
N ARG A 63 -29.82 25.62 3.02
CA ARG A 63 -30.46 26.91 3.27
C ARG A 63 -31.11 27.42 1.99
N ARG A 64 -32.20 28.19 2.11
CA ARG A 64 -32.84 28.86 0.99
C ARG A 64 -32.27 30.23 0.78
N VAL A 65 -31.81 30.50 -0.44
CA VAL A 65 -31.34 31.83 -0.85
C VAL A 65 -32.16 32.25 -2.04
N GLY A 66 -33.23 33.02 -1.80
CA GLY A 66 -34.19 33.38 -2.82
C GLY A 66 -34.92 32.18 -3.40
N ARG A 67 -34.74 31.91 -4.69
CA ARG A 67 -35.27 30.74 -5.40
C ARG A 67 -34.30 29.55 -5.46
N ALA A 68 -33.07 29.74 -5.05
CA ALA A 68 -32.03 28.72 -5.04
C ALA A 68 -31.93 27.99 -3.70
N VAL A 69 -31.34 26.80 -3.74
CA VAL A 69 -31.02 26.00 -2.55
C VAL A 69 -29.50 25.86 -2.49
N GLU A 70 -28.92 26.29 -1.39
CA GLU A 70 -27.48 26.21 -1.14
C GLU A 70 -27.20 25.28 0.04
N LEU A 71 -26.01 24.68 0.04
CA LEU A 71 -25.55 23.90 1.17
C LEU A 71 -25.21 24.80 2.36
N THR A 72 -25.51 24.31 3.58
CA THR A 72 -24.92 24.83 4.80
C THR A 72 -23.47 24.33 4.92
N GLU A 73 -22.73 24.80 5.93
CA GLU A 73 -21.40 24.27 6.22
C GLU A 73 -21.46 22.77 6.55
N ALA A 74 -22.42 22.34 7.37
CA ALA A 74 -22.68 20.92 7.65
C ALA A 74 -23.09 20.15 6.38
N GLY A 75 -23.90 20.77 5.51
CA GLY A 75 -24.28 20.21 4.21
C GLY A 75 -23.08 20.02 3.31
N SER A 76 -22.15 20.97 3.24
CA SER A 76 -20.94 20.85 2.42
C SER A 76 -20.04 19.70 2.91
N ALA A 77 -19.77 19.65 4.21
CA ALA A 77 -18.96 18.58 4.79
C ALA A 77 -19.58 17.19 4.55
N PHE A 78 -20.90 17.06 4.72
CA PHE A 78 -21.60 15.81 4.48
C PHE A 78 -21.67 15.44 2.98
N PHE A 79 -21.78 16.45 2.10
CA PHE A 79 -21.81 16.25 0.64
C PHE A 79 -20.52 15.61 0.12
N ASP A 80 -19.36 16.12 0.52
CA ASP A 80 -18.05 15.61 0.08
C ASP A 80 -17.89 14.14 0.46
N ALA A 81 -18.21 13.78 1.70
CA ALA A 81 -18.14 12.40 2.18
C ALA A 81 -19.15 11.48 1.47
N ALA A 82 -20.39 11.93 1.32
CA ALA A 82 -21.46 11.14 0.69
C ALA A 82 -21.20 10.95 -0.81
N GLN A 83 -20.75 11.98 -1.51
CA GLN A 83 -20.42 11.90 -2.94
C GLN A 83 -19.29 10.92 -3.19
N LEU A 84 -18.19 10.99 -2.42
CA LEU A 84 -17.08 10.04 -2.51
C LEU A 84 -17.55 8.60 -2.26
N SER A 85 -18.40 8.39 -1.26
CA SER A 85 -18.96 7.07 -0.95
C SER A 85 -19.77 6.49 -2.11
N PHE A 86 -20.63 7.30 -2.76
CA PHE A 86 -21.39 6.84 -3.93
C PHE A 86 -20.51 6.57 -5.15
N VAL A 87 -19.45 7.35 -5.36
CA VAL A 87 -18.46 7.07 -6.42
C VAL A 87 -17.80 5.72 -6.16
N ASN A 88 -17.38 5.45 -4.93
CA ASN A 88 -16.76 4.17 -4.55
C ASN A 88 -17.70 2.98 -4.74
N ILE A 89 -18.97 3.09 -4.31
CA ILE A 89 -19.98 2.05 -4.52
C ILE A 89 -20.22 1.82 -6.03
N SER A 90 -20.32 2.90 -6.80
CA SER A 90 -20.52 2.80 -8.27
C SER A 90 -19.33 2.13 -8.97
N GLN A 91 -18.12 2.45 -8.56
CA GLN A 91 -16.91 1.80 -9.10
C GLN A 91 -16.84 0.33 -8.70
N ALA A 92 -17.19 -0.01 -7.46
CA ALA A 92 -17.28 -1.40 -7.02
C ALA A 92 -18.30 -2.21 -7.83
N ALA A 93 -19.50 -1.63 -8.08
CA ALA A 93 -20.51 -2.25 -8.92
C ALA A 93 -20.06 -2.46 -10.36
N LYS A 94 -19.29 -1.49 -10.94
CA LYS A 94 -18.69 -1.64 -12.27
C LYS A 94 -17.67 -2.76 -12.31
N ARG A 95 -16.80 -2.87 -11.28
CA ARG A 95 -15.83 -3.97 -11.16
C ARG A 95 -16.52 -5.33 -11.13
N VAL A 96 -17.58 -5.48 -10.33
CA VAL A 96 -18.40 -6.72 -10.31
C VAL A 96 -18.99 -7.01 -11.69
N GLY A 97 -19.42 -5.98 -12.44
CA GLY A 97 -19.88 -6.14 -13.84
C GLY A 97 -18.77 -6.54 -14.81
N ALA A 98 -17.55 -6.05 -14.61
CA ALA A 98 -16.37 -6.38 -15.44
C ALA A 98 -15.91 -7.84 -15.26
N TYR A 99 -16.12 -8.46 -14.09
CA TYR A 99 -15.93 -9.91 -13.91
C TYR A 99 -16.74 -10.75 -14.92
N LYS A 100 -17.88 -10.24 -15.41
CA LYS A 100 -18.68 -10.89 -16.45
C LYS A 100 -18.19 -10.59 -17.87
N ALA A 101 -17.38 -9.56 -18.07
CA ALA A 101 -16.98 -9.10 -19.40
C ALA A 101 -15.63 -9.67 -19.90
N GLY A 102 -15.01 -10.59 -19.16
CA GLY A 102 -13.83 -11.37 -19.62
C GLY A 102 -12.53 -10.53 -19.78
N LYS A 103 -12.44 -9.31 -19.24
CA LYS A 103 -11.16 -8.60 -19.13
C LYS A 103 -10.36 -9.19 -17.97
N SER A 104 -9.15 -9.64 -18.26
CA SER A 104 -8.22 -10.19 -17.29
C SER A 104 -7.56 -9.06 -16.49
N GLU A 105 -8.25 -8.55 -15.47
CA GLU A 105 -7.60 -7.71 -14.47
C GLU A 105 -6.89 -8.63 -13.48
N LEU A 106 -5.56 -8.48 -13.38
CA LEU A 106 -4.74 -9.21 -12.42
C LEU A 106 -4.48 -8.35 -11.20
N THR A 107 -4.46 -8.95 -10.02
CA THR A 107 -4.08 -8.27 -8.78
C THR A 107 -2.82 -8.90 -8.21
N LEU A 108 -1.74 -8.12 -8.17
CA LEU A 108 -0.47 -8.46 -7.52
C LEU A 108 -0.36 -7.72 -6.18
N CYS A 109 0.01 -8.43 -5.14
CA CYS A 109 0.24 -7.86 -3.82
C CYS A 109 1.69 -8.09 -3.36
N CYS A 110 2.36 -7.02 -2.93
CA CYS A 110 3.73 -7.09 -2.41
C CYS A 110 4.00 -5.97 -1.39
N SER A 111 5.21 -5.92 -0.82
CA SER A 111 5.60 -4.80 0.03
C SER A 111 5.80 -3.52 -0.80
N ALA A 112 5.61 -2.35 -0.17
CA ALA A 112 5.81 -1.06 -0.83
C ALA A 112 7.24 -0.90 -1.37
N ALA A 113 8.23 -1.40 -0.63
CA ALA A 113 9.63 -1.38 -1.06
C ALA A 113 9.87 -2.25 -2.30
N PHE A 114 9.33 -3.47 -2.33
CA PHE A 114 9.44 -4.34 -3.50
C PHE A 114 8.72 -3.74 -4.71
N ALA A 115 7.53 -3.19 -4.51
CA ALA A 115 6.78 -2.51 -5.56
C ALA A 115 7.56 -1.36 -6.19
N ALA A 116 8.16 -0.50 -5.38
CA ALA A 116 8.84 0.71 -5.84
C ALA A 116 10.24 0.46 -6.41
N LEU A 117 11.06 -0.34 -5.70
CA LEU A 117 12.49 -0.46 -6.00
C LEU A 117 12.80 -1.62 -6.96
N TRP A 118 12.00 -2.69 -6.95
CA TRP A 118 12.27 -3.85 -7.78
C TRP A 118 11.26 -4.02 -8.93
N LEU A 119 9.96 -3.96 -8.65
CA LEU A 119 8.92 -4.31 -9.60
C LEU A 119 8.65 -3.18 -10.61
N SER A 120 8.44 -1.96 -10.10
CA SER A 120 8.04 -0.80 -10.92
C SER A 120 9.02 -0.50 -12.07
N PRO A 121 10.36 -0.57 -11.90
CA PRO A 121 11.30 -0.36 -13.00
C PRO A 121 11.19 -1.42 -14.10
N LYS A 122 10.73 -2.63 -13.79
CA LYS A 122 10.62 -3.77 -14.72
C LYS A 122 9.28 -3.86 -15.45
N LEU A 123 8.21 -3.31 -14.88
CA LEU A 123 6.86 -3.37 -15.44
C LEU A 123 6.72 -2.83 -16.88
N PRO A 124 7.43 -1.76 -17.31
CA PRO A 124 7.37 -1.32 -18.71
C PRO A 124 7.74 -2.43 -19.70
N GLY A 125 8.74 -3.27 -19.36
CA GLY A 125 9.11 -4.44 -20.18
C GLY A 125 8.01 -5.51 -20.25
N PHE A 126 7.30 -5.74 -19.15
CA PHE A 126 6.15 -6.65 -19.13
C PHE A 126 4.99 -6.13 -19.99
N PHE A 127 4.60 -4.88 -19.83
CA PHE A 127 3.47 -4.28 -20.55
C PHE A 127 3.75 -4.11 -22.05
N SER A 128 5.00 -3.92 -22.47
CA SER A 128 5.36 -3.86 -23.90
C SER A 128 5.02 -5.15 -24.65
N GLN A 129 5.06 -6.29 -23.96
CA GLN A 129 4.79 -7.63 -24.51
C GLN A 129 3.37 -8.13 -24.18
N ASN A 130 2.64 -7.49 -23.26
CA ASN A 130 1.35 -7.95 -22.74
C ASN A 130 0.37 -6.77 -22.61
N GLN A 131 0.03 -6.13 -23.74
CA GLN A 131 -0.83 -4.93 -23.78
C GLN A 131 -2.31 -5.22 -23.44
N ASP A 132 -2.70 -6.49 -23.43
CA ASP A 132 -4.02 -7.01 -23.13
C ASP A 132 -4.23 -7.28 -21.64
N ILE A 133 -3.20 -7.12 -20.80
CA ILE A 133 -3.24 -7.41 -19.37
C ILE A 133 -3.30 -6.09 -18.58
N ASP A 134 -4.38 -5.93 -17.83
CA ASP A 134 -4.51 -4.88 -16.83
C ASP A 134 -4.00 -5.39 -15.47
N LEU A 135 -3.12 -4.65 -14.82
CA LEU A 135 -2.51 -5.02 -13.54
C LEU A 135 -2.89 -4.02 -12.44
N ASN A 136 -3.52 -4.53 -11.39
CA ASN A 136 -3.75 -3.82 -10.15
C ASN A 136 -2.65 -4.19 -9.14
N LEU A 137 -1.83 -3.23 -8.76
CA LEU A 137 -0.75 -3.43 -7.79
C LEU A 137 -1.17 -2.94 -6.41
N ILE A 138 -1.23 -3.84 -5.44
CA ILE A 138 -1.51 -3.53 -4.04
C ILE A 138 -0.22 -3.63 -3.25
N SER A 139 0.19 -2.53 -2.62
CA SER A 139 1.31 -2.53 -1.71
C SER A 139 0.84 -2.55 -0.26
N THR A 140 1.30 -3.54 0.52
CA THR A 140 0.96 -3.68 1.94
C THR A 140 2.13 -4.22 2.74
N GLN A 141 2.12 -3.93 4.03
CA GLN A 141 3.01 -4.58 5.00
C GLN A 141 2.27 -5.64 5.84
N ASN A 142 0.94 -5.70 5.70
CA ASN A 142 0.11 -6.66 6.43
C ASN A 142 -0.53 -7.66 5.46
N PHE A 143 0.20 -8.72 5.14
CA PHE A 143 -0.25 -9.78 4.23
C PHE A 143 -1.27 -10.74 4.87
N LEU A 144 -1.37 -10.76 6.20
CA LEU A 144 -2.25 -11.66 6.95
C LEU A 144 -3.67 -11.10 7.10
N SER A 145 -3.84 -9.79 6.94
CA SER A 145 -5.13 -9.10 7.08
C SER A 145 -5.34 -8.17 5.89
N MET A 146 -5.79 -8.75 4.79
CA MET A 146 -6.21 -7.99 3.61
C MET A 146 -7.55 -7.32 3.86
N GLU A 147 -7.80 -6.21 3.16
CA GLU A 147 -9.11 -5.57 3.19
C GLU A 147 -10.22 -6.54 2.70
N PRO A 148 -11.42 -6.51 3.30
CA PRO A 148 -12.52 -7.35 2.87
C PRO A 148 -12.82 -7.20 1.38
N GLY A 149 -12.90 -8.34 0.67
CA GLY A 149 -13.18 -8.36 -0.76
C GLY A 149 -11.95 -8.20 -1.68
N VAL A 150 -10.76 -8.07 -1.12
CA VAL A 150 -9.51 -8.07 -1.88
C VAL A 150 -8.90 -9.47 -1.85
N THR A 151 -8.81 -10.10 -3.03
CA THR A 151 -8.22 -11.43 -3.19
C THR A 151 -7.15 -11.35 -4.30
N PRO A 152 -5.89 -11.09 -3.97
CA PRO A 152 -4.83 -11.02 -4.96
C PRO A 152 -4.63 -12.34 -5.70
N ASP A 153 -4.28 -12.27 -6.98
CA ASP A 153 -3.95 -13.44 -7.77
C ASP A 153 -2.52 -13.93 -7.48
N ILE A 154 -1.64 -12.98 -7.15
CA ILE A 154 -0.24 -13.24 -6.82
C ILE A 154 0.16 -12.42 -5.59
N PHE A 155 0.91 -13.04 -4.69
CA PHE A 155 1.64 -12.37 -3.61
C PHE A 155 3.15 -12.53 -3.80
N ILE A 156 3.92 -11.48 -3.47
CA ILE A 156 5.35 -11.57 -3.18
C ILE A 156 5.54 -11.30 -1.70
N THR A 157 5.93 -12.33 -0.94
CA THR A 157 5.89 -12.32 0.53
C THR A 157 6.95 -13.21 1.15
N LYS A 158 7.28 -12.99 2.41
CA LYS A 158 8.12 -13.87 3.23
C LYS A 158 7.36 -15.07 3.83
N PHE A 159 6.04 -15.09 3.72
CA PHE A 159 5.22 -16.15 4.31
C PHE A 159 5.02 -17.30 3.32
N SER A 160 5.41 -18.49 3.70
CA SER A 160 5.16 -19.72 2.95
C SER A 160 3.71 -20.18 2.98
N SER A 161 2.86 -19.56 3.80
CA SER A 161 1.43 -19.89 3.92
C SER A 161 0.65 -18.59 4.18
N VAL A 162 0.35 -17.85 3.12
CA VAL A 162 -0.43 -16.59 3.22
C VAL A 162 -1.90 -16.89 3.44
N GLN A 163 -2.44 -17.79 2.64
CA GLN A 163 -3.85 -18.23 2.67
C GLN A 163 -3.95 -19.63 2.04
N SER A 164 -5.02 -20.38 2.39
CA SER A 164 -5.36 -21.60 1.69
C SER A 164 -5.71 -21.31 0.22
N GLY A 165 -5.37 -22.21 -0.70
CA GLY A 165 -5.64 -22.06 -2.14
C GLY A 165 -4.55 -21.32 -2.92
N TYR A 166 -3.37 -21.12 -2.33
CA TYR A 166 -2.19 -20.58 -3.01
C TYR A 166 -1.06 -21.61 -3.06
N ARG A 167 -0.40 -21.70 -4.22
CA ARG A 167 0.84 -22.45 -4.41
C ARG A 167 2.03 -21.53 -4.34
N ASN A 168 3.05 -21.92 -3.56
CA ASN A 168 4.24 -21.12 -3.31
C ASN A 168 5.42 -21.56 -4.19
N TYR A 169 6.11 -20.58 -4.75
CA TYR A 169 7.36 -20.73 -5.46
C TYR A 169 8.45 -19.97 -4.71
N PRO A 170 9.54 -20.62 -4.30
CA PRO A 170 10.64 -19.93 -3.64
C PRO A 170 11.31 -18.96 -4.62
N LEU A 171 11.67 -17.77 -4.15
CA LEU A 171 12.33 -16.74 -4.94
C LEU A 171 13.78 -16.55 -4.48
N PHE A 172 14.00 -15.83 -3.37
CA PHE A 172 15.31 -15.46 -2.87
C PHE A 172 15.34 -15.37 -1.36
N HIS A 173 16.55 -15.42 -0.79
CA HIS A 173 16.82 -15.13 0.63
C HIS A 173 17.25 -13.68 0.79
N ASP A 174 17.05 -13.12 1.97
CA ASP A 174 17.55 -11.80 2.29
C ASP A 174 19.08 -11.83 2.49
N VAL A 175 19.74 -10.95 1.75
CA VAL A 175 21.14 -10.56 1.96
C VAL A 175 21.17 -9.08 2.27
N ILE A 176 21.67 -8.71 3.45
CA ILE A 176 21.57 -7.36 4.00
C ILE A 176 22.97 -6.81 4.26
N PHE A 177 23.26 -5.65 3.69
CA PHE A 177 24.56 -4.98 3.80
C PHE A 177 24.41 -3.45 3.84
N PRO A 178 25.40 -2.71 4.38
CA PRO A 178 25.42 -1.25 4.37
C PRO A 178 25.49 -0.68 2.96
N VAL A 179 24.75 0.42 2.72
CA VAL A 179 24.78 1.17 1.46
C VAL A 179 24.75 2.67 1.72
N CYS A 180 25.48 3.43 0.90
CA CYS A 180 25.46 4.89 0.86
C CYS A 180 25.79 5.36 -0.56
N THR A 181 25.73 6.67 -0.82
CA THR A 181 26.24 7.22 -2.08
C THR A 181 27.76 7.12 -2.17
N PRO A 182 28.35 7.09 -3.38
CA PRO A 182 29.80 7.23 -3.55
C PRO A 182 30.36 8.48 -2.88
N GLN A 183 29.64 9.61 -2.98
CA GLN A 183 30.02 10.87 -2.35
C GLN A 183 30.13 10.73 -0.82
N TYR A 184 29.10 10.14 -0.18
CA TYR A 184 29.10 9.95 1.28
C TYR A 184 30.26 9.06 1.74
N ARG A 185 30.54 7.97 1.00
CA ARG A 185 31.69 7.09 1.29
C ARG A 185 33.03 7.85 1.19
N ASP A 186 33.19 8.67 0.16
CA ASP A 186 34.44 9.38 -0.09
C ASP A 186 34.70 10.51 0.93
N GLU A 187 33.63 11.12 1.43
CA GLU A 187 33.66 12.10 2.54
C GLU A 187 33.87 11.46 3.91
N HIS A 188 33.56 10.12 4.05
CA HIS A 188 33.61 9.38 5.30
C HIS A 188 34.44 8.08 5.16
N PRO A 189 35.73 8.15 5.04
CA PRO A 189 36.60 6.97 4.85
C PRO A 189 36.59 6.00 6.04
N GLU A 190 36.19 6.45 7.24
CA GLU A 190 36.00 5.63 8.43
C GLU A 190 34.93 4.55 8.26
N LEU A 191 34.02 4.70 7.30
CA LEU A 191 32.96 3.70 6.98
C LEU A 191 33.52 2.34 6.51
N ALA A 192 34.79 2.27 6.19
CA ALA A 192 35.50 1.02 5.86
C ALA A 192 35.63 0.07 7.06
N THR A 193 35.39 0.56 8.29
CA THR A 193 35.45 -0.22 9.54
C THR A 193 34.09 -0.35 10.18
N LEU A 194 33.89 -1.38 11.02
CA LEU A 194 32.63 -1.56 11.76
C LEU A 194 32.41 -0.47 12.80
N GLU A 195 33.47 0.00 13.45
CA GLU A 195 33.43 1.08 14.42
C GLU A 195 33.05 2.41 13.75
N GLY A 196 33.68 2.77 12.65
CA GLY A 196 33.37 3.98 11.89
C GLY A 196 31.95 3.95 11.34
N LEU A 197 31.50 2.77 10.87
CA LEU A 197 30.12 2.58 10.43
C LEU A 197 29.14 2.78 11.59
N ARG A 198 29.40 2.15 12.77
CA ARG A 198 28.56 2.30 13.97
C ARG A 198 28.43 3.76 14.38
N ASP A 199 29.52 4.52 14.27
CA ASP A 199 29.60 5.91 14.75
C ASP A 199 29.10 6.95 13.74
N SER A 200 28.81 6.55 12.50
CA SER A 200 28.32 7.40 11.40
C SER A 200 26.83 7.78 11.53
N ALA A 201 26.32 8.61 10.61
CA ALA A 201 24.88 8.88 10.49
C ALA A 201 24.16 7.61 9.96
N LEU A 202 23.36 6.98 10.82
CA LEU A 202 22.63 5.76 10.49
C LEU A 202 21.19 6.07 10.10
N LEU A 203 20.78 5.56 8.94
CA LEU A 203 19.43 5.62 8.44
C LEU A 203 18.76 4.28 8.75
N ASN A 204 17.84 4.29 9.70
CA ASN A 204 17.28 3.07 10.29
C ASN A 204 15.86 2.79 9.82
N LEU A 205 15.57 1.53 9.56
CA LEU A 205 14.23 1.06 9.29
C LEU A 205 13.56 0.67 10.61
N SER A 206 12.58 1.48 11.01
CA SER A 206 11.83 1.27 12.26
C SER A 206 10.88 0.07 12.18
N PRO A 207 10.68 -0.71 13.25
CA PRO A 207 9.73 -1.81 13.30
C PRO A 207 8.26 -1.38 13.36
N TYR A 208 7.97 -0.09 13.60
CA TYR A 208 6.59 0.39 13.78
C TYR A 208 5.74 0.19 12.53
N GLY A 209 4.48 -0.25 12.71
CA GLY A 209 3.54 -0.45 11.62
C GLY A 209 3.80 -1.71 10.76
N ARG A 210 4.73 -2.57 11.16
CA ARG A 210 5.00 -3.85 10.50
C ARG A 210 4.20 -4.99 11.12
N SER A 211 4.00 -6.06 10.34
CA SER A 211 3.49 -7.32 10.88
C SER A 211 4.47 -7.85 11.95
N GLN A 212 3.94 -8.17 13.12
CA GLN A 212 4.74 -8.74 14.22
C GLN A 212 5.38 -10.10 13.88
N VAL A 213 4.99 -10.71 12.77
CA VAL A 213 5.46 -12.03 12.33
C VAL A 213 6.72 -11.92 11.45
N ALA A 214 7.04 -10.75 10.92
CA ALA A 214 8.24 -10.59 10.09
C ALA A 214 9.46 -10.28 10.96
N GLU A 215 10.51 -11.06 10.84
CA GLU A 215 11.80 -10.76 11.42
C GLU A 215 12.30 -9.41 10.91
N HIS A 216 12.74 -8.59 11.84
CA HIS A 216 13.19 -7.24 11.59
C HIS A 216 14.69 -7.14 11.78
N VAL A 217 15.42 -6.76 10.74
CA VAL A 217 16.86 -6.45 10.83
C VAL A 217 17.00 -4.93 10.75
N ASP A 218 17.36 -4.33 11.86
CA ASP A 218 17.79 -2.94 11.97
C ASP A 218 19.31 -2.84 12.20
N TRP A 219 19.80 -1.64 12.40
CA TRP A 219 21.21 -1.43 12.65
C TRP A 219 21.72 -2.12 13.92
N SER A 220 20.90 -2.20 14.98
CA SER A 220 21.33 -2.90 16.21
C SER A 220 21.49 -4.39 15.96
N VAL A 221 20.55 -5.01 15.26
CA VAL A 221 20.61 -6.43 14.90
C VAL A 221 21.75 -6.69 13.92
N TRP A 222 21.91 -5.87 12.88
CA TRP A 222 22.96 -6.05 11.88
C TRP A 222 24.37 -5.94 12.49
N LEU A 223 24.61 -4.93 13.33
CA LEU A 223 25.90 -4.75 14.02
C LEU A 223 26.18 -5.88 15.01
N ALA A 224 25.15 -6.37 15.72
CA ALA A 224 25.29 -7.50 16.64
C ALA A 224 25.72 -8.80 15.92
N PHE A 225 25.25 -9.05 14.69
CA PHE A 225 25.74 -10.17 13.86
C PHE A 225 27.25 -10.08 13.53
N HIS A 226 27.84 -8.90 13.70
CA HIS A 226 29.27 -8.64 13.48
C HIS A 226 30.01 -8.32 14.78
N ASP A 227 29.49 -8.78 15.94
CA ASP A 227 30.11 -8.60 17.27
C ASP A 227 30.33 -7.12 17.65
N THR A 228 29.53 -6.21 17.07
CA THR A 228 29.63 -4.78 17.28
C THR A 228 28.41 -4.26 18.04
N ASP A 229 28.64 -3.63 19.18
CA ASP A 229 27.60 -3.13 20.06
C ASP A 229 27.23 -1.67 19.72
N ILE A 230 25.96 -1.46 19.31
CA ILE A 230 25.46 -0.14 18.97
C ILE A 230 25.39 0.80 20.18
N GLU A 231 25.24 0.28 21.39
CA GLU A 231 25.19 1.09 22.62
C GLU A 231 26.51 1.79 22.94
N LYS A 232 27.63 1.30 22.39
CA LYS A 232 28.95 1.91 22.52
C LYS A 232 29.20 3.12 21.62
N ARG A 233 28.16 3.67 20.97
CA ARG A 233 28.28 4.88 20.15
C ARG A 233 28.67 6.09 21.01
N PRO A 234 29.55 6.99 20.52
CA PRO A 234 29.90 8.23 21.19
C PRO A 234 28.67 9.12 21.45
N HIS A 235 28.73 9.96 22.49
CA HIS A 235 27.65 10.91 22.81
C HIS A 235 27.52 12.06 21.79
N ASP A 236 28.59 12.45 21.15
CA ASP A 236 28.70 13.50 20.12
C ASP A 236 28.49 12.99 18.68
N ARG A 237 28.01 11.77 18.56
CA ARG A 237 27.71 11.10 17.28
C ARG A 237 26.72 11.88 16.40
N PRO A 238 26.76 11.69 15.07
CA PRO A 238 25.69 12.14 14.18
C PRO A 238 24.33 11.55 14.56
N HIS A 239 23.25 12.21 14.17
CA HIS A 239 21.88 11.75 14.44
C HIS A 239 21.60 10.37 13.82
N VAL A 240 20.65 9.66 14.38
CA VAL A 240 20.00 8.49 13.77
C VAL A 240 18.65 8.94 13.23
N PHE A 241 18.44 8.74 11.94
CA PHE A 241 17.13 8.92 11.34
C PHE A 241 16.42 7.56 11.31
N SER A 242 15.14 7.51 11.67
CA SER A 242 14.34 6.29 11.64
C SER A 242 13.01 6.53 10.93
N ALA A 243 12.67 5.66 9.99
CA ALA A 243 11.39 5.64 9.30
C ALA A 243 10.87 4.20 9.19
N ASN A 244 9.56 4.02 9.17
CA ASN A 244 8.93 2.71 8.97
C ASN A 244 8.67 2.38 7.49
N ASP A 245 8.95 3.31 6.59
CA ASP A 245 8.92 3.10 5.13
C ASP A 245 10.35 2.99 4.60
N TYR A 246 10.66 1.85 4.00
CA TYR A 246 12.00 1.59 3.45
C TYR A 246 12.35 2.52 2.28
N ASN A 247 11.36 2.94 1.48
CA ASN A 247 11.60 3.88 0.38
C ASN A 247 12.11 5.23 0.91
N VAL A 248 11.58 5.68 2.06
CA VAL A 248 12.07 6.90 2.72
C VAL A 248 13.52 6.72 3.18
N VAL A 249 13.86 5.57 3.78
CA VAL A 249 15.23 5.27 4.23
C VAL A 249 16.23 5.30 3.05
N ILE A 250 15.88 4.65 1.93
CA ILE A 250 16.73 4.64 0.73
C ILE A 250 16.83 6.02 0.07
N ASN A 251 15.75 6.79 0.02
CA ASN A 251 15.78 8.15 -0.50
C ASN A 251 16.68 9.08 0.34
N MET A 252 16.71 8.91 1.67
CA MET A 252 17.65 9.64 2.54
C MET A 252 19.10 9.25 2.26
N ALA A 253 19.38 7.95 2.01
CA ALA A 253 20.71 7.51 1.60
C ALA A 253 21.12 8.12 0.25
N LEU A 254 20.23 8.11 -0.75
CA LEU A 254 20.47 8.74 -2.07
C LEU A 254 20.64 10.26 -1.98
N ALA A 255 20.03 10.90 -0.97
CA ALA A 255 20.21 12.32 -0.67
C ALA A 255 21.50 12.63 0.13
N ASN A 256 22.43 11.69 0.25
CA ASN A 256 23.73 11.85 0.95
C ASN A 256 23.59 12.13 2.46
N GLN A 257 22.52 11.60 3.11
CA GLN A 257 22.23 11.91 4.52
C GLN A 257 22.76 10.84 5.50
N GLY A 258 23.42 9.78 5.01
CA GLY A 258 23.95 8.73 5.88
C GLY A 258 24.01 7.36 5.21
N VAL A 259 24.17 6.34 6.04
CA VAL A 259 24.28 4.94 5.65
C VAL A 259 23.00 4.19 5.99
N ALA A 260 22.42 3.50 5.01
CA ALA A 260 21.26 2.64 5.17
C ALA A 260 21.66 1.15 5.13
N LEU A 261 20.82 0.27 5.64
CA LEU A 261 20.89 -1.15 5.31
C LEU A 261 20.20 -1.39 3.98
N GLY A 262 20.90 -2.01 3.03
CA GLY A 262 20.41 -2.42 1.72
C GLY A 262 20.03 -3.89 1.72
N TRP A 263 18.80 -4.20 1.31
CA TRP A 263 18.39 -5.56 0.95
C TRP A 263 18.79 -5.81 -0.50
N SER A 264 19.63 -6.80 -0.75
CA SER A 264 20.31 -7.03 -2.05
C SER A 264 19.37 -6.92 -3.25
N GLN A 265 18.21 -7.57 -3.20
CA GLN A 265 17.23 -7.55 -4.30
C GLN A 265 16.61 -6.17 -4.55
N LEU A 266 16.44 -5.38 -3.47
CA LEU A 266 15.80 -4.07 -3.57
C LEU A 266 16.76 -2.98 -4.05
N VAL A 267 18.05 -3.09 -3.73
CA VAL A 267 19.06 -2.10 -4.07
C VAL A 267 19.98 -2.50 -5.23
N ALA A 268 19.74 -3.66 -5.86
CA ALA A 268 20.59 -4.18 -6.93
C ALA A 268 20.79 -3.17 -8.06
N GLU A 269 19.72 -2.61 -8.61
CA GLU A 269 19.78 -1.62 -9.71
C GLU A 269 20.47 -0.32 -9.28
N LEU A 270 20.32 0.10 -8.01
CA LEU A 270 21.01 1.28 -7.47
C LEU A 270 22.51 1.04 -7.30
N ILE A 271 22.91 -0.20 -6.98
CA ILE A 271 24.34 -0.58 -6.94
C ILE A 271 24.89 -0.70 -8.36
N GLU A 272 24.19 -1.37 -9.28
CA GLU A 272 24.62 -1.54 -10.68
C GLU A 272 24.77 -0.20 -11.40
N SER A 273 23.86 0.75 -11.15
CA SER A 273 23.95 2.12 -11.71
C SER A 273 25.01 3.00 -11.04
N GLY A 274 25.59 2.55 -9.92
CA GLY A 274 26.53 3.34 -9.13
C GLY A 274 25.88 4.46 -8.30
N ALA A 275 24.56 4.52 -8.21
CA ALA A 275 23.86 5.49 -7.36
C ALA A 275 24.09 5.19 -5.86
N LEU A 276 24.21 3.92 -5.50
CA LEU A 276 24.65 3.47 -4.19
C LEU A 276 25.87 2.57 -4.30
N VAL A 277 26.66 2.53 -3.24
CA VAL A 277 27.84 1.66 -3.09
C VAL A 277 27.84 1.01 -1.72
N ARG A 278 28.56 -0.10 -1.58
CA ARG A 278 28.84 -0.74 -0.30
C ARG A 278 30.11 -0.13 0.30
N PRO A 279 30.00 0.62 1.42
CA PRO A 279 31.19 1.21 2.06
C PRO A 279 32.10 0.15 2.70
N ILE A 280 31.53 -0.99 3.10
CA ILE A 280 32.23 -2.14 3.68
C ILE A 280 31.70 -3.44 3.06
N GLN A 281 32.57 -4.45 2.92
CA GLN A 281 32.23 -5.76 2.34
C GLN A 281 31.75 -6.75 3.43
N LYS A 282 30.86 -6.29 4.31
CA LYS A 282 30.21 -7.11 5.33
C LYS A 282 28.74 -7.25 5.00
N GLU A 283 28.17 -8.43 5.24
CA GLU A 283 26.77 -8.72 4.97
C GLU A 283 26.21 -9.75 5.96
N VAL A 284 24.92 -9.73 6.14
CA VAL A 284 24.17 -10.75 6.86
C VAL A 284 23.30 -11.49 5.86
N VAL A 285 23.52 -12.79 5.74
CA VAL A 285 22.69 -13.69 4.92
C VAL A 285 21.68 -14.37 5.83
N HIS A 286 20.42 -14.01 5.65
CA HIS A 286 19.32 -14.55 6.45
C HIS A 286 18.75 -15.80 5.78
N LYS A 287 19.37 -16.98 6.00
CA LYS A 287 19.02 -18.23 5.31
C LYS A 287 17.60 -18.72 5.60
N ASP A 288 17.06 -18.40 6.78
CA ASP A 288 15.72 -18.80 7.19
C ASP A 288 14.63 -17.83 6.68
N SER A 289 15.02 -16.67 6.13
CA SER A 289 14.10 -15.67 5.58
C SER A 289 14.04 -15.80 4.06
N GLN A 290 13.17 -16.68 3.57
CA GLN A 290 12.93 -16.85 2.15
C GLN A 290 11.70 -16.07 1.69
N HIS A 291 11.83 -15.41 0.54
CA HIS A 291 10.70 -14.82 -0.17
C HIS A 291 10.06 -15.82 -1.11
N TYR A 292 8.75 -15.73 -1.25
CA TYR A 292 7.94 -16.61 -2.09
C TYR A 292 7.07 -15.78 -3.01
N LEU A 293 6.85 -16.31 -4.21
CA LEU A 293 5.72 -15.98 -5.05
C LEU A 293 4.59 -16.94 -4.69
N ALA A 294 3.52 -16.45 -4.07
CA ALA A 294 2.32 -17.23 -3.81
C ALA A 294 1.30 -16.95 -4.91
N PHE A 295 0.90 -18.00 -5.63
CA PHE A 295 0.05 -17.95 -6.81
C PHE A 295 -1.26 -18.68 -6.55
N ARG A 296 -2.38 -18.05 -6.88
CA ARG A 296 -3.73 -18.56 -6.62
C ARG A 296 -4.02 -19.80 -7.50
N GLU A 297 -4.35 -20.93 -6.86
CA GLU A 297 -4.49 -22.24 -7.54
C GLU A 297 -5.69 -22.29 -8.48
N ASP A 298 -6.79 -21.63 -8.16
CA ASP A 298 -7.99 -21.60 -9.03
C ASP A 298 -7.79 -20.77 -10.30
N ARG A 299 -6.70 -19.97 -10.38
CA ARG A 299 -6.28 -19.24 -11.57
C ARG A 299 -5.09 -19.92 -12.32
N ALA A 300 -4.75 -21.15 -11.97
CA ALA A 300 -3.60 -21.85 -12.56
C ALA A 300 -3.69 -22.05 -14.08
N ASN A 301 -4.90 -22.01 -14.65
CA ASN A 301 -5.14 -22.11 -16.09
C ASN A 301 -5.46 -20.77 -16.75
N ASP A 302 -5.45 -19.65 -16.00
CA ASP A 302 -5.65 -18.33 -16.55
C ASP A 302 -4.38 -17.86 -17.26
N HIS A 303 -4.51 -17.57 -18.55
CA HIS A 303 -3.36 -17.24 -19.39
C HIS A 303 -2.62 -15.99 -18.96
N ALA A 304 -3.34 -14.92 -18.60
CA ALA A 304 -2.74 -13.67 -18.14
C ALA A 304 -2.01 -13.86 -16.80
N CYS A 305 -2.62 -14.62 -15.90
CA CYS A 305 -2.07 -14.95 -14.60
C CYS A 305 -0.79 -15.78 -14.71
N CYS A 306 -0.78 -16.79 -15.61
CA CYS A 306 0.42 -17.58 -15.90
C CYS A 306 1.53 -16.75 -16.53
N LYS A 307 1.22 -15.85 -17.46
CA LYS A 307 2.22 -14.93 -18.05
C LYS A 307 2.90 -14.07 -16.98
N LEU A 308 2.13 -13.47 -16.08
CA LEU A 308 2.69 -12.64 -15.02
C LEU A 308 3.54 -13.47 -14.04
N ARG A 309 3.07 -14.66 -13.64
CA ARG A 309 3.84 -15.60 -12.81
C ARG A 309 5.17 -15.95 -13.45
N ASP A 310 5.15 -16.42 -14.70
CA ASP A 310 6.33 -16.91 -15.40
C ASP A 310 7.33 -15.79 -15.67
N TRP A 311 6.84 -14.59 -15.99
CA TRP A 311 7.66 -13.40 -16.11
C TRP A 311 8.34 -13.03 -14.77
N LEU A 312 7.60 -13.05 -13.65
CA LEU A 312 8.20 -12.81 -12.34
C LEU A 312 9.25 -13.85 -11.99
N LEU A 313 8.95 -15.14 -12.19
CA LEU A 313 9.87 -16.24 -11.89
C LEU A 313 11.15 -16.18 -12.72
N SER A 314 11.10 -15.69 -13.97
CA SER A 314 12.26 -15.61 -14.85
C SER A 314 13.40 -14.72 -14.33
N TYR A 315 13.14 -13.87 -13.33
CA TYR A 315 14.18 -13.05 -12.67
C TYR A 315 14.90 -13.75 -11.51
N PHE A 316 14.42 -14.93 -11.09
CA PHE A 316 14.92 -15.64 -9.92
C PHE A 316 15.37 -17.08 -10.20
N THR A 317 15.38 -17.49 -11.47
CA THR A 317 15.87 -18.81 -11.95
C THR A 317 17.32 -18.78 -12.36
#